data_0587d207187e1bf6764a4656358a07d7
#
_entry.id   0587d207187e1bf6764a4656358a07d7
#
_cell.length_a   1.000
_cell.length_b   1.000
_cell.length_c   1.000
_cell.angle_alpha   90.00
_cell.angle_beta   90.00
_cell.angle_gamma   90.00
#
_symmetry.space_group_name_H-M   'P 1'
#
loop_
_entity.id
_entity.type
_entity.pdbx_description
1 polymer ?
#
loop_
_entity_poly.entity_id
_entity_poly.type
_entity_poly.pdbx_seq_one_letter_code
_entity_poly.pdbx_strand_id
1 'polypeptide(L)'
;LSGVGFPLLGVLAMAMKQSDNPDSIAMPMHPLYARAVTILCALAIGPLFAIPRTAAVSFDTGIHSLLPASCEAIGLPVYTVFFFILTYFFSINPSKIIGHIGKFLSPMLLICLAVLVVCVFVNPTGSLKMPNPDFAASPFFRGFQEGYNTMDLLAAILFGSITIKAIEAQGITDKKVLTKLCSYAGLIAAFFLAIIYAALAYTGALSINVFGVIPNGATLLSKICTYYMGFGGQVVLALIIFFACLTTSIGLTTAISGYFAELSNNRMQYERLVFFVSAFSLVVANFGLENIIKFSIPVICMLYPIIIALVILNIGLSLIHI
;
A
#
# COMPACT_ATOMS: atom_id res chain seq x y z
N LEU A 1 2.28 15.07 1.19
CA LEU A 1 3.04 15.32 -0.05
C LEU A 1 3.76 14.04 -0.49
N SER A 2 4.55 13.42 0.38
CA SER A 2 5.31 12.20 0.06
C SER A 2 4.42 10.98 -0.21
N GLY A 3 3.32 10.81 0.50
CA GLY A 3 2.37 9.71 0.31
C GLY A 3 1.36 9.90 -0.83
N VAL A 4 1.29 11.08 -1.46
CA VAL A 4 0.32 11.34 -2.55
C VAL A 4 1.01 11.91 -3.79
N GLY A 5 1.81 12.96 -3.63
CA GLY A 5 2.44 13.66 -4.74
C GLY A 5 3.47 12.79 -5.48
N PHE A 6 4.38 12.17 -4.75
CA PHE A 6 5.39 11.30 -5.38
C PHE A 6 4.83 10.03 -6.00
N PRO A 7 3.85 9.32 -5.42
CA PRO A 7 3.16 8.24 -6.10
C PRO A 7 2.53 8.67 -7.44
N LEU A 8 1.88 9.84 -7.47
CA LEU A 8 1.36 10.40 -8.71
C LEU A 8 2.48 10.62 -9.74
N LEU A 9 3.60 11.25 -9.32
CA LEU A 9 4.75 11.44 -10.20
C LEU A 9 5.33 10.10 -10.67
N GLY A 10 5.34 9.06 -9.84
CA GLY A 10 5.75 7.71 -10.20
C GLY A 10 4.90 7.12 -11.33
N VAL A 11 3.57 7.20 -11.18
CA VAL A 11 2.63 6.75 -12.24
C VAL A 11 2.82 7.57 -13.52
N LEU A 12 2.97 8.90 -13.42
CA LEU A 12 3.20 9.76 -14.57
C LEU A 12 4.51 9.44 -15.28
N ALA A 13 5.59 9.19 -14.53
CA ALA A 13 6.88 8.80 -15.11
C ALA A 13 6.76 7.48 -15.90
N MET A 14 6.06 6.48 -15.35
CA MET A 14 5.77 5.22 -16.05
C MET A 14 4.93 5.45 -17.30
N ALA A 15 3.87 6.25 -17.20
CA ALA A 15 3.00 6.57 -18.32
C ALA A 15 3.76 7.29 -19.46
N MET A 16 4.66 8.22 -19.13
CA MET A 16 5.49 8.96 -20.12
C MET A 16 6.52 8.05 -20.76
N LYS A 17 7.10 7.09 -20.04
CA LYS A 17 7.99 6.05 -20.59
C LYS A 17 7.28 5.07 -21.51
N GLN A 18 5.95 4.94 -21.35
CA GLN A 18 5.13 4.01 -22.15
C GLN A 18 5.71 2.58 -22.12
N SER A 19 6.24 2.19 -20.97
CA SER A 19 6.88 0.90 -20.77
C SER A 19 6.17 0.14 -19.67
N ASP A 20 5.83 -1.09 -19.97
CA ASP A 20 5.26 -2.05 -19.03
C ASP A 20 6.31 -2.67 -18.10
N ASN A 21 7.60 -2.36 -18.32
CA ASN A 21 8.72 -2.82 -17.50
C ASN A 21 9.09 -1.74 -16.46
N PRO A 22 9.02 -2.06 -15.14
CA PRO A 22 9.40 -1.13 -14.08
C PRO A 22 10.87 -0.69 -14.13
N ASP A 23 11.78 -1.51 -14.71
CA ASP A 23 13.20 -1.18 -14.87
C ASP A 23 13.40 0.08 -15.72
N SER A 24 12.45 0.42 -16.57
CA SER A 24 12.51 1.54 -17.52
C SER A 24 12.78 2.89 -16.86
N ILE A 25 12.41 3.07 -15.58
CA ILE A 25 12.66 4.31 -14.83
C ILE A 25 14.16 4.57 -14.63
N ALA A 26 14.93 3.54 -14.33
CA ALA A 26 16.37 3.69 -14.07
C ALA A 26 17.26 3.26 -15.25
N MET A 27 16.66 2.70 -16.32
CA MET A 27 17.37 2.24 -17.54
C MET A 27 18.27 3.31 -18.19
N PRO A 28 17.89 4.61 -18.24
CA PRO A 28 18.74 5.65 -18.82
C PRO A 28 20.07 5.84 -18.10
N MET A 29 20.20 5.41 -16.84
CA MET A 29 21.48 5.52 -16.11
C MET A 29 22.39 4.33 -16.40
N HIS A 30 21.94 3.12 -16.09
CA HIS A 30 22.66 1.88 -16.37
C HIS A 30 21.76 0.67 -16.21
N PRO A 31 21.79 -0.35 -17.10
CA PRO A 31 20.88 -1.51 -17.03
C PRO A 31 21.00 -2.32 -15.73
N LEU A 32 22.21 -2.55 -15.22
CA LEU A 32 22.41 -3.27 -13.96
C LEU A 32 21.89 -2.48 -12.76
N TYR A 33 22.09 -1.16 -12.76
CA TYR A 33 21.56 -0.29 -11.72
C TYR A 33 20.03 -0.29 -11.72
N ALA A 34 19.40 -0.20 -12.91
CA ALA A 34 17.96 -0.26 -13.07
C ALA A 34 17.39 -1.54 -12.44
N ARG A 35 17.93 -2.69 -12.82
CA ARG A 35 17.52 -3.98 -12.28
C ARG A 35 17.71 -4.07 -10.76
N ALA A 36 18.86 -3.65 -10.25
CA ALA A 36 19.16 -3.69 -8.82
C ALA A 36 18.16 -2.85 -8.02
N VAL A 37 17.88 -1.62 -8.45
CA VAL A 37 16.92 -0.74 -7.78
C VAL A 37 15.50 -1.31 -7.85
N THR A 38 15.06 -1.80 -9.01
CA THR A 38 13.71 -2.38 -9.15
C THR A 38 13.56 -3.65 -8.31
N ILE A 39 14.59 -4.52 -8.27
CA ILE A 39 14.58 -5.71 -7.42
C ILE A 39 14.46 -5.31 -5.94
N LEU A 40 15.25 -4.33 -5.48
CA LEU A 40 15.16 -3.85 -4.09
C LEU A 40 13.78 -3.28 -3.77
N CYS A 41 13.21 -2.49 -4.69
CA CYS A 41 11.84 -2.00 -4.54
C CYS A 41 10.82 -3.13 -4.50
N ALA A 42 10.90 -4.09 -5.43
CA ALA A 42 10.00 -5.23 -5.50
C ALA A 42 10.09 -6.11 -4.24
N LEU A 43 11.28 -6.32 -3.69
CA LEU A 43 11.45 -7.04 -2.43
C LEU A 43 10.90 -6.26 -1.24
N ALA A 44 11.12 -4.94 -1.18
CA ALA A 44 10.66 -4.09 -0.09
C ALA A 44 9.13 -4.03 -0.02
N ILE A 45 8.44 -3.77 -1.16
CA ILE A 45 6.96 -3.77 -1.20
C ILE A 45 6.37 -5.17 -1.31
N GLY A 46 7.18 -6.16 -1.57
CA GLY A 46 6.79 -7.55 -1.66
C GLY A 46 6.92 -8.30 -0.34
N PRO A 47 7.69 -9.37 -0.39
CA PRO A 47 7.74 -10.34 0.70
C PRO A 47 8.38 -9.79 1.97
N LEU A 48 9.19 -8.72 1.91
CA LEU A 48 9.88 -8.21 3.09
C LEU A 48 8.98 -7.36 4.00
N PHE A 49 8.18 -6.43 3.45
CA PHE A 49 7.46 -5.47 4.28
C PHE A 49 5.98 -5.30 3.93
N ALA A 50 5.60 -4.90 2.70
CA ALA A 50 4.22 -4.49 2.44
C ALA A 50 3.25 -5.67 2.44
N ILE A 51 3.56 -6.82 1.81
CA ILE A 51 2.67 -7.99 1.83
C ILE A 51 2.49 -8.53 3.26
N PRO A 52 3.54 -8.79 4.06
CA PRO A 52 3.37 -9.21 5.45
C PRO A 52 2.58 -8.21 6.29
N ARG A 53 2.81 -6.91 6.06
CA ARG A 53 2.12 -5.82 6.76
C ARG A 53 0.62 -5.85 6.51
N THR A 54 0.13 -6.22 5.31
CA THR A 54 -1.31 -6.34 5.05
C THR A 54 -1.97 -7.37 5.97
N ALA A 55 -1.35 -8.52 6.18
CA ALA A 55 -1.86 -9.54 7.09
C ALA A 55 -1.85 -9.05 8.55
N ALA A 56 -0.77 -8.43 8.99
CA ALA A 56 -0.64 -7.93 10.36
C ALA A 56 -1.62 -6.79 10.66
N VAL A 57 -1.79 -5.82 9.72
CA VAL A 57 -2.76 -4.72 9.86
C VAL A 57 -4.19 -5.25 9.95
N SER A 58 -4.56 -6.21 9.09
CA SER A 58 -5.92 -6.74 9.11
C SER A 58 -6.20 -7.57 10.36
N PHE A 59 -5.20 -8.23 10.92
CA PHE A 59 -5.30 -8.90 12.22
C PHE A 59 -5.51 -7.88 13.36
N ASP A 60 -4.63 -6.89 13.46
CA ASP A 60 -4.65 -5.90 14.55
C ASP A 60 -5.93 -5.04 14.53
N THR A 61 -6.42 -4.67 13.34
CA THR A 61 -7.63 -3.87 13.22
C THR A 61 -8.90 -4.68 13.48
N GLY A 62 -8.92 -5.94 13.06
CA GLY A 62 -10.11 -6.77 13.08
C GLY A 62 -10.17 -7.71 14.27
N ILE A 63 -9.31 -8.71 14.26
CA ILE A 63 -9.45 -9.90 15.11
C ILE A 63 -8.84 -9.70 16.49
N HIS A 64 -7.73 -8.99 16.59
CA HIS A 64 -6.98 -8.82 17.83
C HIS A 64 -7.85 -8.29 18.97
N SER A 65 -8.70 -7.30 18.70
CA SER A 65 -9.63 -6.73 19.69
C SER A 65 -10.80 -7.64 20.08
N LEU A 66 -11.04 -8.72 19.34
CA LEU A 66 -12.10 -9.70 19.59
C LEU A 66 -11.57 -10.95 20.29
N LEU A 67 -10.25 -11.15 20.34
CA LEU A 67 -9.60 -12.32 20.94
C LEU A 67 -9.51 -12.16 22.46
N PRO A 68 -9.82 -13.24 23.23
CA PRO A 68 -9.48 -13.28 24.64
C PRO A 68 -7.96 -13.31 24.83
N ALA A 69 -7.47 -12.69 25.91
CA ALA A 69 -6.04 -12.59 26.23
C ALA A 69 -5.27 -13.94 26.23
N SER A 70 -5.97 -15.03 26.55
CA SER A 70 -5.39 -16.38 26.49
C SER A 70 -5.02 -16.88 25.11
N CYS A 71 -5.59 -16.29 24.04
CA CYS A 71 -5.38 -16.71 22.64
C CYS A 71 -4.48 -15.77 21.84
N GLU A 72 -3.99 -14.69 22.42
CA GLU A 72 -3.18 -13.67 21.68
C GLU A 72 -1.92 -14.26 21.03
N ALA A 73 -1.20 -15.13 21.74
CA ALA A 73 0.04 -15.72 21.26
C ALA A 73 -0.15 -16.65 20.04
N ILE A 74 -1.32 -17.30 19.92
CA ILE A 74 -1.62 -18.25 18.83
C ILE A 74 -2.46 -17.58 17.75
N GLY A 75 -3.14 -16.49 18.07
CA GLY A 75 -4.08 -15.80 17.19
C GLY A 75 -3.43 -15.30 15.90
N LEU A 76 -2.31 -14.59 16.01
CA LEU A 76 -1.59 -14.07 14.84
C LEU A 76 -1.07 -15.18 13.91
N PRO A 77 -0.37 -16.24 14.38
CA PRO A 77 0.07 -17.33 13.52
C PRO A 77 -1.06 -18.05 12.80
N VAL A 78 -2.14 -18.37 13.48
CA VAL A 78 -3.30 -19.04 12.86
C VAL A 78 -3.95 -18.16 11.82
N TYR A 79 -4.13 -16.88 12.14
CA TYR A 79 -4.70 -15.91 11.21
C TYR A 79 -3.83 -15.70 9.98
N THR A 80 -2.53 -15.52 10.12
CA THR A 80 -1.61 -15.30 9.01
C THR A 80 -1.53 -16.52 8.09
N VAL A 81 -1.57 -17.74 8.62
CA VAL A 81 -1.69 -18.96 7.81
C VAL A 81 -2.95 -18.93 6.96
N PHE A 82 -4.10 -18.65 7.56
CA PHE A 82 -5.37 -18.54 6.84
C PHE A 82 -5.32 -17.45 5.76
N PHE A 83 -4.80 -16.26 6.10
CA PHE A 83 -4.70 -15.13 5.19
C PHE A 83 -3.80 -15.44 3.98
N PHE A 84 -2.63 -16.06 4.21
CA PHE A 84 -1.70 -16.38 3.12
C PHE A 84 -2.11 -17.60 2.29
N ILE A 85 -2.87 -18.54 2.84
CA ILE A 85 -3.53 -19.57 2.04
C ILE A 85 -4.50 -18.94 1.04
N LEU A 86 -5.31 -17.99 1.47
CA LEU A 86 -6.20 -17.26 0.57
C LEU A 86 -5.41 -16.42 -0.45
N THR A 87 -4.39 -15.70 0.01
CA THR A 87 -3.53 -14.91 -0.90
C THR A 87 -2.91 -15.81 -1.97
N TYR A 88 -2.33 -16.94 -1.60
CA TYR A 88 -1.74 -17.90 -2.53
C TYR A 88 -2.76 -18.43 -3.55
N PHE A 89 -3.90 -18.94 -3.05
CA PHE A 89 -4.93 -19.52 -3.89
C PHE A 89 -5.49 -18.52 -4.92
N PHE A 90 -5.71 -17.27 -4.51
CA PHE A 90 -6.22 -16.24 -5.41
C PHE A 90 -5.16 -15.63 -6.33
N SER A 91 -3.88 -15.65 -5.94
CA SER A 91 -2.78 -15.13 -6.77
C SER A 91 -2.39 -16.06 -7.91
N ILE A 92 -2.66 -17.36 -7.82
CA ILE A 92 -2.38 -18.32 -8.92
C ILE A 92 -3.23 -17.99 -10.17
N ASN A 93 -4.50 -17.58 -9.99
CA ASN A 93 -5.42 -17.26 -11.08
C ASN A 93 -6.01 -15.85 -10.92
N PRO A 94 -5.23 -14.79 -11.12
CA PRO A 94 -5.62 -13.42 -10.76
C PRO A 94 -6.76 -12.85 -11.60
N SER A 95 -6.97 -13.34 -12.83
CA SER A 95 -7.81 -12.68 -13.84
C SER A 95 -9.31 -12.65 -13.55
N LYS A 96 -9.84 -13.56 -12.71
CA LYS A 96 -11.30 -13.68 -12.48
C LYS A 96 -11.77 -13.06 -11.16
N ILE A 97 -10.90 -12.95 -10.16
CA ILE A 97 -11.33 -12.64 -8.79
C ILE A 97 -11.02 -11.20 -8.40
N ILE A 98 -9.85 -10.67 -8.80
CA ILE A 98 -9.44 -9.29 -8.47
C ILE A 98 -10.45 -8.27 -9.02
N GLY A 99 -10.96 -8.49 -10.25
CA GLY A 99 -11.93 -7.60 -10.87
C GLY A 99 -13.27 -7.54 -10.15
N HIS A 100 -13.78 -8.65 -9.63
CA HIS A 100 -15.08 -8.70 -8.95
C HIS A 100 -15.00 -8.24 -7.49
N ILE A 101 -13.98 -8.70 -6.77
CA ILE A 101 -13.78 -8.35 -5.37
C ILE A 101 -13.43 -6.87 -5.23
N GLY A 102 -12.45 -6.37 -5.98
CA GLY A 102 -12.06 -4.96 -5.94
C GLY A 102 -13.18 -4.00 -6.35
N LYS A 103 -14.00 -4.38 -7.33
CA LYS A 103 -15.11 -3.55 -7.82
C LYS A 103 -16.20 -3.33 -6.78
N PHE A 104 -16.44 -4.28 -5.88
CA PHE A 104 -17.44 -4.17 -4.82
C PHE A 104 -16.84 -3.67 -3.50
N LEU A 105 -15.67 -4.19 -3.13
CA LEU A 105 -15.06 -3.88 -1.84
C LEU A 105 -14.47 -2.47 -1.76
N SER A 106 -13.88 -1.96 -2.84
CA SER A 106 -13.30 -0.62 -2.81
C SER A 106 -14.34 0.48 -2.54
N PRO A 107 -15.51 0.51 -3.20
CA PRO A 107 -16.58 1.43 -2.82
C PRO A 107 -17.08 1.23 -1.39
N MET A 108 -17.21 -0.03 -0.93
CA MET A 108 -17.67 -0.32 0.42
C MET A 108 -16.68 0.18 1.49
N LEU A 109 -15.38 0.01 1.26
CA LEU A 109 -14.32 0.58 2.11
C LEU A 109 -14.42 2.11 2.17
N LEU A 110 -14.55 2.76 1.01
CA LEU A 110 -14.66 4.22 0.93
C LEU A 110 -15.90 4.74 1.66
N ILE A 111 -17.04 4.07 1.51
CA ILE A 111 -18.28 4.43 2.22
C ILE A 111 -18.11 4.28 3.73
N CYS A 112 -17.53 3.17 4.19
CA CYS A 112 -17.32 2.94 5.63
C CYS A 112 -16.37 3.99 6.24
N LEU A 113 -15.25 4.30 5.56
CA LEU A 113 -14.33 5.35 5.98
C LEU A 113 -15.01 6.73 5.95
N ALA A 114 -15.81 7.02 4.92
CA ALA A 114 -16.56 8.26 4.84
C ALA A 114 -17.55 8.41 6.00
N VAL A 115 -18.29 7.36 6.33
CA VAL A 115 -19.23 7.35 7.48
C VAL A 115 -18.45 7.59 8.77
N LEU A 116 -17.34 6.89 9.01
CA LEU A 116 -16.51 7.09 10.20
C LEU A 116 -16.00 8.54 10.30
N VAL A 117 -15.47 9.07 9.21
CA VAL A 117 -14.99 10.47 9.13
C VAL A 117 -16.12 11.45 9.41
N VAL A 118 -17.29 11.27 8.81
CA VAL A 118 -18.47 12.11 9.06
C VAL A 118 -18.87 12.04 10.53
N CYS A 119 -18.90 10.87 11.16
CA CYS A 119 -19.20 10.73 12.59
C CYS A 119 -18.21 11.55 13.44
N VAL A 120 -16.91 11.53 13.12
CA VAL A 120 -15.88 12.32 13.82
C VAL A 120 -16.05 13.82 13.60
N PHE A 121 -16.44 14.24 12.40
CA PHE A 121 -16.67 15.66 12.10
C PHE A 121 -17.93 16.22 12.77
N VAL A 122 -19.00 15.43 12.83
CA VAL A 122 -20.28 15.82 13.44
C VAL A 122 -20.19 15.85 14.97
N ASN A 123 -19.45 14.93 15.55
CA ASN A 123 -19.30 14.81 17.00
C ASN A 123 -17.80 14.63 17.36
N PRO A 124 -16.99 15.70 17.26
CA PRO A 124 -15.56 15.58 17.50
C PRO A 124 -15.26 15.19 18.96
N THR A 125 -14.28 14.32 19.15
CA THR A 125 -13.83 13.84 20.48
C THR A 125 -13.14 14.92 21.33
N GLY A 126 -12.98 16.13 20.79
CA GLY A 126 -12.41 17.28 21.50
C GLY A 126 -11.69 18.25 20.55
N SER A 127 -10.92 19.19 21.12
CA SER A 127 -10.11 20.15 20.36
C SER A 127 -8.75 19.55 19.98
N LEU A 128 -8.13 20.10 18.92
CA LEU A 128 -6.76 19.78 18.56
C LEU A 128 -5.81 20.15 19.71
N LYS A 129 -4.96 19.21 20.11
CA LYS A 129 -3.94 19.43 21.14
C LYS A 129 -2.65 19.95 20.53
N MET A 130 -1.77 20.47 21.39
CA MET A 130 -0.40 20.82 21.01
C MET A 130 0.29 19.61 20.35
N PRO A 131 1.10 19.85 19.30
CA PRO A 131 1.82 18.77 18.64
C PRO A 131 2.76 18.04 19.61
N ASN A 132 2.97 16.76 19.38
CA ASN A 132 3.97 15.98 20.11
C ASN A 132 5.35 16.67 19.98
N PRO A 133 6.15 16.78 21.06
CA PRO A 133 7.48 17.40 21.05
C PRO A 133 8.38 16.92 19.90
N ASP A 134 8.28 15.65 19.52
CA ASP A 134 9.04 15.06 18.41
C ASP A 134 8.75 15.72 17.04
N PHE A 135 7.54 16.29 16.89
CA PHE A 135 7.11 17.00 15.66
C PHE A 135 7.22 18.54 15.79
N ALA A 136 7.36 19.06 17.02
CA ALA A 136 7.32 20.50 17.24
C ALA A 136 8.49 21.25 16.58
N ALA A 137 9.69 20.63 16.54
CA ALA A 137 10.89 21.26 15.98
C ALA A 137 10.88 21.35 14.44
N SER A 138 10.31 20.36 13.76
CA SER A 138 10.32 20.26 12.29
C SER A 138 9.11 19.48 11.75
N PRO A 139 7.88 19.99 11.91
CA PRO A 139 6.66 19.23 11.62
C PRO A 139 6.55 18.82 10.14
N PHE A 140 6.98 19.70 9.22
CA PHE A 140 6.95 19.40 7.78
C PHE A 140 7.89 18.23 7.41
N PHE A 141 9.15 18.28 7.84
CA PHE A 141 10.13 17.24 7.48
C PHE A 141 9.80 15.90 8.15
N ARG A 142 9.35 15.91 9.39
CA ARG A 142 8.88 14.73 10.10
C ARG A 142 7.66 14.11 9.41
N GLY A 143 6.63 14.91 9.13
CA GLY A 143 5.45 14.42 8.39
C GLY A 143 5.77 13.95 6.97
N PHE A 144 6.75 14.60 6.31
CA PHE A 144 7.24 14.17 5.00
C PHE A 144 7.92 12.79 5.06
N GLN A 145 8.74 12.56 6.08
CA GLN A 145 9.42 11.29 6.32
C GLN A 145 8.45 10.18 6.74
N GLU A 146 7.47 10.50 7.60
CA GLU A 146 6.40 9.55 7.95
C GLU A 146 5.59 9.10 6.73
N GLY A 147 5.41 9.96 5.74
CA GLY A 147 4.76 9.59 4.50
C GLY A 147 5.54 8.56 3.66
N TYR A 148 6.83 8.30 3.93
CA TYR A 148 7.55 7.19 3.30
C TYR A 148 7.03 5.84 3.79
N ASN A 149 6.54 5.76 5.03
CA ASN A 149 5.99 4.55 5.61
C ASN A 149 4.73 4.02 4.89
N THR A 150 4.09 4.85 4.06
CA THR A 150 2.96 4.42 3.22
C THR A 150 3.40 3.50 2.07
N MET A 151 4.69 3.56 1.66
CA MET A 151 5.28 2.78 0.55
C MET A 151 4.62 3.02 -0.82
N ASP A 152 3.77 4.03 -0.95
CA ASP A 152 2.95 4.27 -2.14
C ASP A 152 3.78 4.60 -3.38
N LEU A 153 4.90 5.35 -3.25
CA LEU A 153 5.77 5.64 -4.40
C LEU A 153 6.40 4.38 -4.98
N LEU A 154 6.90 3.48 -4.14
CA LEU A 154 7.50 2.22 -4.57
C LEU A 154 6.44 1.35 -5.26
N ALA A 155 5.23 1.28 -4.68
CA ALA A 155 4.10 0.57 -5.23
C ALA A 155 3.62 1.19 -6.56
N ALA A 156 3.61 2.52 -6.68
CA ALA A 156 3.13 3.24 -7.85
C ALA A 156 3.91 2.88 -9.13
N ILE A 157 5.21 2.59 -9.02
CA ILE A 157 6.03 2.17 -10.15
C ILE A 157 5.60 0.79 -10.65
N LEU A 158 5.43 -0.18 -9.75
CA LEU A 158 4.99 -1.53 -10.13
C LEU A 158 3.53 -1.56 -10.58
N PHE A 159 2.64 -0.88 -9.88
CA PHE A 159 1.23 -0.78 -10.31
C PHE A 159 1.05 0.05 -11.58
N GLY A 160 1.92 1.03 -11.82
CA GLY A 160 1.96 1.77 -13.07
C GLY A 160 2.23 0.86 -14.27
N SER A 161 3.19 -0.07 -14.14
CA SER A 161 3.47 -1.05 -15.20
C SER A 161 2.30 -2.00 -15.44
N ILE A 162 1.65 -2.48 -14.37
CA ILE A 162 0.45 -3.34 -14.48
C ILE A 162 -0.71 -2.59 -15.14
N THR A 163 -0.89 -1.30 -14.81
CA THR A 163 -1.93 -0.48 -15.41
C THR A 163 -1.71 -0.33 -16.91
N ILE A 164 -0.46 -0.13 -17.34
CA ILE A 164 -0.10 -0.09 -18.77
C ILE A 164 -0.47 -1.40 -19.44
N LYS A 165 -0.02 -2.56 -18.90
CA LYS A 165 -0.36 -3.90 -19.41
C LYS A 165 -1.88 -4.11 -19.50
N ALA A 166 -2.63 -3.66 -18.49
CA ALA A 166 -4.08 -3.79 -18.46
C ALA A 166 -4.79 -2.97 -19.55
N ILE A 167 -4.27 -1.78 -19.87
CA ILE A 167 -4.79 -0.92 -20.95
C ILE A 167 -4.45 -1.53 -22.32
N GLU A 168 -3.22 -2.00 -22.51
CA GLU A 168 -2.79 -2.67 -23.73
C GLU A 168 -3.58 -3.95 -24.02
N ALA A 169 -3.92 -4.72 -22.98
CA ALA A 169 -4.76 -5.90 -23.08
C ALA A 169 -6.19 -5.60 -23.56
N GLN A 170 -6.65 -4.35 -23.45
CA GLN A 170 -7.92 -3.89 -24.02
C GLN A 170 -7.82 -3.47 -25.52
N GLY A 171 -6.64 -3.69 -26.12
CA GLY A 171 -6.40 -3.36 -27.54
C GLY A 171 -6.01 -1.91 -27.80
N ILE A 172 -5.72 -1.13 -26.73
CA ILE A 172 -5.28 0.27 -26.86
C ILE A 172 -3.76 0.29 -27.01
N THR A 173 -3.29 0.43 -28.24
CA THR A 173 -1.85 0.45 -28.59
C THR A 173 -1.32 1.86 -28.92
N ASP A 174 -2.22 2.85 -29.07
CA ASP A 174 -1.81 4.23 -29.29
C ASP A 174 -1.15 4.80 -28.02
N LYS A 175 0.12 5.11 -28.15
CA LYS A 175 0.97 5.59 -27.06
C LYS A 175 0.45 6.88 -26.40
N LYS A 176 -0.12 7.79 -27.18
CA LYS A 176 -0.69 9.05 -26.66
C LYS A 176 -1.95 8.79 -25.82
N VAL A 177 -2.81 7.89 -26.32
CA VAL A 177 -4.04 7.49 -25.62
C VAL A 177 -3.68 6.76 -24.32
N LEU A 178 -2.71 5.84 -24.37
CA LEU A 178 -2.22 5.09 -23.21
C LEU A 178 -1.69 6.03 -22.12
N THR A 179 -0.78 6.96 -22.47
CA THR A 179 -0.23 7.97 -21.54
C THR A 179 -1.35 8.80 -20.92
N LYS A 180 -2.32 9.24 -21.72
CA LYS A 180 -3.45 10.04 -21.25
C LYS A 180 -4.34 9.28 -20.26
N LEU A 181 -4.67 8.02 -20.55
CA LEU A 181 -5.49 7.17 -19.67
C LEU A 181 -4.78 6.88 -18.36
N CYS A 182 -3.50 6.48 -18.40
CA CYS A 182 -2.70 6.26 -17.19
C CYS A 182 -2.60 7.54 -16.35
N SER A 183 -2.40 8.71 -16.98
CA SER A 183 -2.31 9.98 -16.26
C SER A 183 -3.63 10.35 -15.58
N TYR A 184 -4.77 10.17 -16.24
CA TYR A 184 -6.07 10.40 -15.62
C TYR A 184 -6.35 9.43 -14.48
N ALA A 185 -6.03 8.15 -14.65
CA ALA A 185 -6.18 7.16 -13.58
C ALA A 185 -5.32 7.54 -12.36
N GLY A 186 -4.07 7.96 -12.59
CA GLY A 186 -3.16 8.44 -11.54
C GLY A 186 -3.69 9.69 -10.83
N LEU A 187 -4.21 10.67 -11.56
CA LEU A 187 -4.79 11.90 -10.98
C LEU A 187 -6.01 11.61 -10.12
N ILE A 188 -6.92 10.76 -10.60
CA ILE A 188 -8.11 10.36 -9.84
C ILE A 188 -7.71 9.61 -8.57
N ALA A 189 -6.77 8.67 -8.67
CA ALA A 189 -6.27 7.93 -7.52
C ALA A 189 -5.61 8.86 -6.49
N ALA A 190 -4.76 9.80 -6.93
CA ALA A 190 -4.10 10.76 -6.06
C ALA A 190 -5.11 11.70 -5.36
N PHE A 191 -6.16 12.12 -6.05
CA PHE A 191 -7.21 12.95 -5.47
C PHE A 191 -7.94 12.24 -4.32
N PHE A 192 -8.39 11.01 -4.54
CA PHE A 192 -9.05 10.23 -3.49
C PHE A 192 -8.09 9.90 -2.34
N LEU A 193 -6.84 9.56 -2.65
CA LEU A 193 -5.83 9.26 -1.65
C LEU A 193 -5.53 10.49 -0.76
N ALA A 194 -5.47 11.69 -1.35
CA ALA A 194 -5.28 12.94 -0.60
C ALA A 194 -6.42 13.20 0.38
N ILE A 195 -7.67 12.99 -0.05
CA ILE A 195 -8.85 13.16 0.80
C ILE A 195 -8.81 12.16 1.96
N ILE A 196 -8.56 10.88 1.67
CA ILE A 196 -8.53 9.82 2.69
C ILE A 196 -7.43 10.10 3.72
N TYR A 197 -6.22 10.42 3.28
CA TYR A 197 -5.11 10.70 4.19
C TYR A 197 -5.34 11.94 5.05
N ALA A 198 -5.87 13.02 4.48
CA ALA A 198 -6.21 14.21 5.23
C ALA A 198 -7.30 13.93 6.29
N ALA A 199 -8.34 13.19 5.91
CA ALA A 199 -9.43 12.81 6.81
C ALA A 199 -8.95 11.91 7.95
N LEU A 200 -8.13 10.88 7.65
CA LEU A 200 -7.59 9.98 8.67
C LEU A 200 -6.59 10.71 9.59
N ALA A 201 -5.74 11.59 9.06
CA ALA A 201 -4.83 12.39 9.86
C ALA A 201 -5.58 13.30 10.84
N TYR A 202 -6.64 13.96 10.37
CA TYR A 202 -7.50 14.78 11.22
C TYR A 202 -8.21 13.94 12.30
N THR A 203 -8.78 12.81 11.91
CA THR A 203 -9.42 11.86 12.84
C THR A 203 -8.44 11.38 13.91
N GLY A 204 -7.22 11.04 13.52
CA GLY A 204 -6.15 10.64 14.43
C GLY A 204 -5.76 11.75 15.40
N ALA A 205 -5.64 12.99 14.92
CA ALA A 205 -5.30 14.14 15.76
C ALA A 205 -6.37 14.44 16.84
N LEU A 206 -7.65 14.31 16.51
CA LEU A 206 -8.75 14.49 17.48
C LEU A 206 -8.83 13.35 18.49
N SER A 207 -8.48 12.14 18.10
CA SER A 207 -8.63 10.94 18.92
C SER A 207 -7.74 10.91 20.17
N ILE A 208 -6.66 11.71 20.20
CA ILE A 208 -5.74 11.86 21.32
C ILE A 208 -6.47 12.30 22.61
N ASN A 209 -7.58 13.03 22.49
CA ASN A 209 -8.33 13.51 23.64
C ASN A 209 -8.98 12.37 24.45
N VAL A 210 -9.41 11.30 23.77
CA VAL A 210 -10.11 10.16 24.39
C VAL A 210 -9.17 8.99 24.61
N PHE A 211 -8.31 8.69 23.65
CA PHE A 211 -7.52 7.45 23.67
C PHE A 211 -6.05 7.67 24.06
N GLY A 212 -5.59 8.93 24.17
CA GLY A 212 -4.17 9.23 24.33
C GLY A 212 -3.36 8.89 23.05
N VAL A 213 -2.04 8.79 23.22
CA VAL A 213 -1.14 8.42 22.12
C VAL A 213 -1.10 6.89 21.99
N ILE A 214 -1.61 6.37 20.89
CA ILE A 214 -1.55 4.93 20.55
C ILE A 214 -0.57 4.78 19.39
N PRO A 215 0.56 4.04 19.56
CA PRO A 215 1.58 3.87 18.53
C PRO A 215 1.07 3.14 17.29
N ASN A 216 0.16 2.16 17.47
CA ASN A 216 -0.39 1.35 16.40
C ASN A 216 -1.66 1.99 15.83
N GLY A 217 -1.56 2.55 14.60
CA GLY A 217 -2.67 3.19 13.91
C GLY A 217 -3.83 2.25 13.58
N ALA A 218 -3.59 0.96 13.38
CA ALA A 218 -4.63 -0.04 13.13
C ALA A 218 -5.51 -0.23 14.38
N THR A 219 -4.88 -0.38 15.53
CA THR A 219 -5.56 -0.46 16.83
C THR A 219 -6.33 0.83 17.16
N LEU A 220 -5.73 1.99 16.84
CA LEU A 220 -6.39 3.28 17.04
C LEU A 220 -7.67 3.38 16.19
N LEU A 221 -7.60 3.01 14.90
CA LEU A 221 -8.75 3.06 14.01
C LEU A 221 -9.89 2.15 14.49
N SER A 222 -9.56 0.94 14.98
CA SER A 222 -10.52 0.00 15.57
C SER A 222 -11.21 0.61 16.80
N LYS A 223 -10.46 1.24 17.71
CA LYS A 223 -11.00 1.91 18.89
C LYS A 223 -11.91 3.09 18.54
N ILE A 224 -11.52 3.91 17.57
CA ILE A 224 -12.34 5.02 17.09
C ILE A 224 -13.66 4.50 16.51
N CYS A 225 -13.59 3.46 15.68
CA CYS A 225 -14.77 2.85 15.09
C CYS A 225 -15.72 2.27 16.17
N THR A 226 -15.18 1.57 17.17
CA THR A 226 -15.96 1.06 18.29
C THR A 226 -16.60 2.18 19.11
N TYR A 227 -15.91 3.30 19.32
CA TYR A 227 -16.42 4.44 20.06
C TYR A 227 -17.64 5.09 19.37
N TYR A 228 -17.58 5.29 18.03
CA TYR A 228 -18.67 5.93 17.29
C TYR A 228 -19.78 4.99 16.83
N MET A 229 -19.45 3.77 16.47
CA MET A 229 -20.38 2.84 15.81
C MET A 229 -20.63 1.57 16.61
N GLY A 230 -20.04 1.45 17.81
CA GLY A 230 -20.17 0.27 18.67
C GLY A 230 -19.57 -1.00 18.05
N PHE A 231 -19.95 -2.14 18.66
CA PHE A 231 -19.44 -3.46 18.25
C PHE A 231 -19.80 -3.82 16.80
N GLY A 232 -21.01 -3.48 16.34
CA GLY A 232 -21.41 -3.73 14.94
C GLY A 232 -20.55 -3.02 13.93
N GLY A 233 -20.20 -1.74 14.20
CA GLY A 233 -19.29 -0.97 13.37
C GLY A 233 -17.87 -1.56 13.31
N GLN A 234 -17.36 -2.04 14.44
CA GLN A 234 -16.07 -2.71 14.53
C GLN A 234 -16.02 -3.98 13.67
N VAL A 235 -17.05 -4.82 13.71
CA VAL A 235 -17.12 -6.02 12.87
C VAL A 235 -17.14 -5.68 11.38
N VAL A 236 -17.93 -4.66 10.99
CA VAL A 236 -17.98 -4.20 9.60
C VAL A 236 -16.62 -3.66 9.16
N LEU A 237 -15.96 -2.84 9.98
CA LEU A 237 -14.62 -2.33 9.70
C LEU A 237 -13.60 -3.47 9.53
N ALA A 238 -13.62 -4.45 10.43
CA ALA A 238 -12.75 -5.62 10.39
C ALA A 238 -12.88 -6.40 9.09
N LEU A 239 -14.11 -6.67 8.65
CA LEU A 239 -14.37 -7.35 7.38
C LEU A 239 -13.87 -6.54 6.17
N ILE A 240 -14.15 -5.24 6.15
CA ILE A 240 -13.73 -4.37 5.06
C ILE A 240 -12.21 -4.29 4.97
N ILE A 241 -11.52 -4.11 6.09
CA ILE A 241 -10.05 -4.05 6.13
C ILE A 241 -9.45 -5.42 5.77
N PHE A 242 -10.04 -6.52 6.25
CA PHE A 242 -9.61 -7.86 5.84
C PHE A 242 -9.60 -8.01 4.31
N PHE A 243 -10.70 -7.69 3.68
CA PHE A 243 -10.80 -7.81 2.23
C PHE A 243 -9.93 -6.79 1.48
N ALA A 244 -9.82 -5.55 1.96
CA ALA A 244 -8.93 -4.55 1.37
C ALA A 244 -7.46 -4.99 1.46
N CYS A 245 -7.02 -5.51 2.60
CA CYS A 245 -5.68 -6.06 2.79
C CYS A 245 -5.46 -7.31 1.94
N LEU A 246 -6.45 -8.19 1.85
CA LEU A 246 -6.37 -9.41 1.05
C LEU A 246 -6.22 -9.06 -0.45
N THR A 247 -7.03 -8.15 -0.98
CA THR A 247 -6.91 -7.72 -2.40
C THR A 247 -5.57 -7.05 -2.68
N THR A 248 -5.05 -6.26 -1.76
CA THR A 248 -3.72 -5.64 -1.85
C THR A 248 -2.63 -6.71 -1.85
N SER A 249 -2.70 -7.68 -0.94
CA SER A 249 -1.76 -8.80 -0.86
C SER A 249 -1.74 -9.62 -2.15
N ILE A 250 -2.92 -9.96 -2.69
CA ILE A 250 -3.05 -10.66 -3.97
C ILE A 250 -2.44 -9.85 -5.11
N GLY A 251 -2.76 -8.56 -5.20
CA GLY A 251 -2.24 -7.67 -6.24
C GLY A 251 -0.71 -7.56 -6.21
N LEU A 252 -0.13 -7.34 -5.04
CA LEU A 252 1.32 -7.26 -4.87
C LEU A 252 2.00 -8.61 -5.15
N THR A 253 1.46 -9.72 -4.64
CA THR A 253 2.01 -11.06 -4.88
C THR A 253 2.01 -11.38 -6.37
N THR A 254 0.92 -11.07 -7.08
CA THR A 254 0.81 -11.25 -8.53
C THR A 254 1.81 -10.38 -9.30
N ALA A 255 1.91 -9.09 -8.95
CA ALA A 255 2.81 -8.14 -9.58
C ALA A 255 4.27 -8.57 -9.48
N ILE A 256 4.68 -8.91 -8.26
CA ILE A 256 6.07 -9.26 -7.94
C ILE A 256 6.44 -10.62 -8.54
N SER A 257 5.54 -11.60 -8.43
CA SER A 257 5.76 -12.91 -9.06
C SER A 257 5.84 -12.81 -10.59
N GLY A 258 5.02 -11.97 -11.20
CA GLY A 258 5.10 -11.66 -12.63
C GLY A 258 6.43 -11.02 -13.01
N TYR A 259 6.85 -9.99 -12.28
CA TYR A 259 8.12 -9.32 -12.51
C TYR A 259 9.32 -10.28 -12.41
N PHE A 260 9.39 -11.10 -11.36
CA PHE A 260 10.49 -12.07 -11.22
C PHE A 260 10.44 -13.21 -12.24
N ALA A 261 9.26 -13.63 -12.70
CA ALA A 261 9.12 -14.58 -13.78
C ALA A 261 9.71 -14.01 -15.09
N GLU A 262 9.34 -12.79 -15.46
CA GLU A 262 9.88 -12.08 -16.61
C GLU A 262 11.39 -11.85 -16.49
N LEU A 263 11.87 -11.41 -15.32
CA LEU A 263 13.30 -11.19 -15.05
C LEU A 263 14.14 -12.46 -15.21
N SER A 264 13.57 -13.62 -14.84
CA SER A 264 14.23 -14.94 -15.00
C SER A 264 14.14 -15.51 -16.43
N ASN A 265 13.60 -14.77 -17.40
CA ASN A 265 13.24 -15.26 -18.73
C ASN A 265 12.33 -16.50 -18.66
N ASN A 266 11.37 -16.51 -17.76
CA ASN A 266 10.42 -17.60 -17.49
C ASN A 266 11.08 -18.94 -17.08
N ARG A 267 12.35 -18.91 -16.63
CA ARG A 267 12.98 -20.11 -16.06
C ARG A 267 12.36 -20.50 -14.72
N MET A 268 11.91 -19.50 -13.95
CA MET A 268 11.14 -19.72 -12.72
C MET A 268 9.65 -19.64 -13.06
N GLN A 269 8.94 -20.74 -12.80
CA GLN A 269 7.50 -20.80 -13.02
C GLN A 269 6.77 -19.81 -12.11
N TYR A 270 5.78 -19.11 -12.64
CA TYR A 270 5.00 -18.11 -11.93
C TYR A 270 4.40 -18.65 -10.63
N GLU A 271 3.81 -19.84 -10.66
CA GLU A 271 3.16 -20.46 -9.50
C GLU A 271 4.15 -20.76 -8.37
N ARG A 272 5.40 -21.12 -8.70
CA ARG A 272 6.46 -21.31 -7.71
C ARG A 272 6.85 -19.99 -7.05
N LEU A 273 6.92 -18.91 -7.83
CA LEU A 273 7.20 -17.58 -7.29
C LEU A 273 6.09 -17.09 -6.37
N VAL A 274 4.82 -17.29 -6.75
CA VAL A 274 3.66 -16.99 -5.89
C VAL A 274 3.76 -17.76 -4.58
N PHE A 275 4.14 -19.06 -4.62
CA PHE A 275 4.33 -19.85 -3.42
C PHE A 275 5.45 -19.28 -2.52
N PHE A 276 6.64 -19.01 -3.09
CA PHE A 276 7.76 -18.48 -2.32
C PHE A 276 7.47 -17.10 -1.72
N VAL A 277 6.87 -16.19 -2.49
CA VAL A 277 6.48 -14.86 -2.01
C VAL A 277 5.48 -14.98 -0.87
N SER A 278 4.45 -15.81 -1.01
CA SER A 278 3.43 -16.00 0.03
C SER A 278 4.00 -16.67 1.28
N ALA A 279 4.79 -17.73 1.12
CA ALA A 279 5.40 -18.45 2.25
C ALA A 279 6.39 -17.58 3.03
N PHE A 280 7.23 -16.81 2.33
CA PHE A 280 8.15 -15.89 2.98
C PHE A 280 7.41 -14.77 3.71
N SER A 281 6.39 -14.19 3.07
CA SER A 281 5.55 -13.15 3.67
C SER A 281 4.81 -13.66 4.90
N LEU A 282 4.37 -14.92 4.92
CA LEU A 282 3.77 -15.55 6.09
C LEU A 282 4.75 -15.58 7.27
N VAL A 283 5.99 -15.96 7.03
CA VAL A 283 7.03 -15.98 8.10
C VAL A 283 7.25 -14.57 8.65
N VAL A 284 7.40 -13.58 7.74
CA VAL A 284 7.65 -12.19 8.15
C VAL A 284 6.44 -11.59 8.87
N ALA A 285 5.21 -11.91 8.47
CA ALA A 285 4.00 -11.39 9.11
C ALA A 285 3.90 -11.78 10.59
N ASN A 286 4.47 -12.93 10.98
CA ASN A 286 4.48 -13.40 12.37
C ASN A 286 5.42 -12.62 13.30
N PHE A 287 6.25 -11.71 12.78
CA PHE A 287 6.98 -10.75 13.62
C PHE A 287 6.08 -9.66 14.21
N GLY A 288 4.85 -9.53 13.71
CA GLY A 288 3.87 -8.51 14.13
C GLY A 288 4.10 -7.16 13.47
N LEU A 289 3.04 -6.34 13.46
CA LEU A 289 3.00 -5.07 12.72
C LEU A 289 4.08 -4.08 13.16
N GLU A 290 4.28 -3.92 14.46
CA GLU A 290 5.26 -2.96 15.01
C GLU A 290 6.69 -3.27 14.58
N ASN A 291 7.09 -4.54 14.64
CA ASN A 291 8.42 -4.97 14.22
C ASN A 291 8.61 -4.82 12.70
N ILE A 292 7.60 -5.17 11.89
CA ILE A 292 7.66 -4.99 10.44
C ILE A 292 7.88 -3.51 10.11
N ILE A 293 7.14 -2.60 10.74
CA ILE A 293 7.31 -1.15 10.56
C ILE A 293 8.72 -0.72 10.97
N LYS A 294 9.19 -1.13 12.15
CA LYS A 294 10.50 -0.78 12.67
C LYS A 294 11.64 -1.21 11.75
N PHE A 295 11.57 -2.41 11.19
CA PHE A 295 12.58 -2.91 10.25
C PHE A 295 12.47 -2.28 8.86
N SER A 296 11.28 -1.88 8.43
CA SER A 296 11.08 -1.27 7.11
C SER A 296 11.60 0.17 7.04
N ILE A 297 11.52 0.95 8.12
CA ILE A 297 11.87 2.38 8.13
C ILE A 297 13.28 2.66 7.56
N PRO A 298 14.39 2.04 8.03
CA PRO A 298 15.71 2.34 7.51
C PRO A 298 15.85 1.99 6.03
N VAL A 299 15.26 0.90 5.57
CA VAL A 299 15.30 0.48 4.16
C VAL A 299 14.52 1.46 3.29
N ILE A 300 13.33 1.86 3.72
CA ILE A 300 12.50 2.81 3.00
C ILE A 300 13.17 4.18 2.94
N CYS A 301 13.72 4.68 4.06
CA CYS A 301 14.43 5.96 4.10
C CYS A 301 15.65 6.00 3.18
N MET A 302 16.26 4.86 2.87
CA MET A 302 17.34 4.75 1.90
C MET A 302 16.83 4.68 0.45
N LEU A 303 15.75 3.93 0.19
CA LEU A 303 15.22 3.72 -1.16
C LEU A 303 14.45 4.95 -1.69
N TYR A 304 13.67 5.62 -0.86
CA TYR A 304 12.82 6.72 -1.30
C TYR A 304 13.55 7.88 -1.96
N PRO A 305 14.64 8.43 -1.42
CA PRO A 305 15.40 9.50 -2.08
C PRO A 305 15.92 9.09 -3.47
N ILE A 306 16.38 7.83 -3.60
CA ILE A 306 16.85 7.29 -4.87
C ILE A 306 15.72 7.27 -5.89
N ILE A 307 14.57 6.73 -5.50
CA ILE A 307 13.41 6.60 -6.40
C ILE A 307 12.83 7.97 -6.75
N ILE A 308 12.75 8.90 -5.79
CA ILE A 308 12.29 10.28 -6.04
C ILE A 308 13.20 10.94 -7.09
N ALA A 309 14.52 10.84 -6.93
CA ALA A 309 15.47 11.39 -7.89
C ALA A 309 15.30 10.77 -9.30
N LEU A 310 15.14 9.44 -9.38
CA LEU A 310 14.90 8.73 -10.63
C LEU A 310 13.61 9.17 -11.31
N VAL A 311 12.52 9.30 -10.57
CA VAL A 311 11.22 9.74 -11.11
C VAL A 311 11.30 11.17 -11.63
N ILE A 312 11.90 12.10 -10.88
CA ILE A 312 12.07 13.49 -11.29
C ILE A 312 12.94 13.60 -12.54
N LEU A 313 14.07 12.88 -12.58
CA LEU A 313 14.95 12.85 -13.74
C LEU A 313 14.25 12.31 -14.98
N ASN A 314 13.44 11.25 -14.84
CA ASN A 314 12.69 10.69 -15.96
C ASN A 314 11.65 11.65 -16.52
N ILE A 315 10.91 12.34 -15.66
CA ILE A 315 9.94 13.34 -16.08
C ILE A 315 10.68 14.49 -16.80
N GLY A 316 11.77 14.98 -16.22
CA GLY A 316 12.61 16.02 -16.83
C GLY A 316 13.15 15.64 -18.20
N LEU A 317 13.74 14.45 -18.34
CA LEU A 317 14.24 13.94 -19.61
C LEU A 317 13.12 13.76 -20.65
N SER A 318 11.96 13.30 -20.23
CA SER A 318 10.81 13.11 -21.11
C SER A 318 10.27 14.45 -21.65
N LEU A 319 10.30 15.50 -20.82
CA LEU A 319 9.88 16.85 -21.21
C LEU A 319 10.90 17.53 -22.18
N ILE A 320 12.16 17.18 -22.11
CA ILE A 320 13.20 17.74 -22.99
C ILE A 320 13.19 17.06 -24.37
N HIS A 321 12.75 15.81 -24.45
CA HIS A 321 12.71 15.00 -25.67
C HIS A 321 11.37 15.05 -26.42
N ILE A 322 10.38 15.83 -25.92
CA ILE A 322 9.18 16.20 -26.65
C ILE A 322 9.44 17.46 -27.43
#